data_853c05b3a77b398b8b8b56518f2af6ae
#
_entry.id   853c05b3a77b398b8b8b56518f2af6ae
#
_cell.length_a   1.000
_cell.length_b   1.000
_cell.length_c   1.000
_cell.angle_alpha   90.00
_cell.angle_beta   90.00
_cell.angle_gamma   90.00
#
_symmetry.space_group_name_H-M   'P 1'
#
loop_
_entity.id
_entity.type
_entity.pdbx_description
1 polymer ?
#
loop_
_entity_poly.entity_id
_entity_poly.type
_entity_poly.pdbx_seq_one_letter_code
_entity_poly.pdbx_strand_id
1 'polypeptide(L)'
;MEHAVAYYRVSTKRQQRSGLGIDAQRAAVTRFTEAVGFSIVGEYVEAETGKGADALDRRPELGAALATARKLKCSVVVAKLDRLSRDVAFIAGLMAQRVPFVVAELGRDADPFMLHLYAALAEKERRLISERTKAALAAPQGKWRPSWQSAKHCAGR
;
A
#
# COMPACT_ATOMS: atom_id res chain seq x y z
N MET A 1 -19.94 4.69 -21.51
CA MET A 1 -18.67 4.57 -20.75
C MET A 1 -19.02 4.69 -19.29
N GLU A 2 -18.60 3.75 -18.47
CA GLU A 2 -18.77 3.87 -17.03
C GLU A 2 -17.70 4.80 -16.46
N HIS A 3 -18.10 5.64 -15.51
CA HIS A 3 -17.16 6.54 -14.85
C HIS A 3 -16.45 5.85 -13.69
N ALA A 4 -15.20 6.25 -13.41
CA ALA A 4 -14.44 5.80 -12.27
C ALA A 4 -13.56 6.91 -11.71
N VAL A 5 -13.23 6.82 -10.43
CA VAL A 5 -12.31 7.71 -9.73
C VAL A 5 -11.04 6.93 -9.42
N ALA A 6 -9.88 7.45 -9.77
CA ALA A 6 -8.61 6.81 -9.47
C ALA A 6 -8.05 7.29 -8.12
N TYR A 7 -7.58 6.34 -7.31
CA TYR A 7 -6.90 6.64 -6.06
C TYR A 7 -5.49 6.03 -6.04
N TYR A 8 -4.52 6.85 -5.71
CA TYR A 8 -3.11 6.51 -5.64
C TYR A 8 -2.54 6.79 -4.25
N ARG A 9 -1.64 5.95 -3.77
CA ARG A 9 -0.97 6.15 -2.49
C ARG A 9 0.54 5.97 -2.59
N VAL A 10 1.28 6.89 -1.97
CA VAL A 10 2.74 6.81 -1.81
C VAL A 10 3.11 6.83 -0.34
N SER A 11 4.14 6.08 0.04
CA SER A 11 4.55 5.88 1.43
C SER A 11 5.37 7.03 2.02
N THR A 12 5.87 7.96 1.20
CA THR A 12 6.62 9.13 1.67
C THR A 12 6.49 10.32 0.72
N LYS A 13 6.60 11.54 1.26
CA LYS A 13 6.69 12.77 0.45
C LYS A 13 7.86 12.75 -0.54
N ARG A 14 8.94 12.02 -0.22
CA ARG A 14 10.10 11.85 -1.12
C ARG A 14 9.75 11.01 -2.33
N GLN A 15 9.01 9.90 -2.15
CA GLN A 15 8.52 9.07 -3.27
C GLN A 15 7.48 9.80 -4.11
N GLN A 16 6.68 10.66 -3.49
CA GLN A 16 5.76 11.54 -4.22
C GLN A 16 6.52 12.51 -5.14
N ARG A 17 7.64 13.08 -4.68
CA ARG A 17 8.48 13.98 -5.48
C ARG A 17 9.23 13.28 -6.61
N SER A 18 9.65 12.03 -6.43
CA SER A 18 10.34 11.26 -7.48
C SER A 18 9.42 10.76 -8.60
N GLY A 19 8.09 10.75 -8.38
CA GLY A 19 7.09 10.33 -9.37
C GLY A 19 7.03 8.81 -9.64
N LEU A 20 8.14 8.10 -9.50
CA LEU A 20 8.29 6.70 -9.92
C LEU A 20 7.20 5.76 -9.38
N GLY A 21 6.81 5.92 -8.12
CA GLY A 21 5.78 5.09 -7.51
C GLY A 21 4.36 5.41 -7.96
N ILE A 22 4.08 6.66 -8.31
CA ILE A 22 2.78 7.12 -8.81
C ILE A 22 2.63 6.77 -10.28
N ASP A 23 3.66 6.99 -11.09
CA ASP A 23 3.61 6.75 -12.54
C ASP A 23 3.35 5.27 -12.85
N ALA A 24 3.96 4.35 -12.08
CA ALA A 24 3.68 2.94 -12.20
C ALA A 24 2.22 2.60 -11.84
N GLN A 25 1.65 3.24 -10.81
CA GLN A 25 0.25 3.07 -10.43
C GLN A 25 -0.69 3.65 -11.50
N ARG A 26 -0.40 4.85 -12.01
CA ARG A 26 -1.15 5.47 -13.10
C ARG A 26 -1.15 4.59 -14.33
N ALA A 27 0.02 4.12 -14.78
CA ALA A 27 0.13 3.24 -15.93
C ALA A 27 -0.67 1.93 -15.77
N ALA A 28 -0.72 1.35 -14.57
CA ALA A 28 -1.53 0.16 -14.29
C ALA A 28 -3.03 0.47 -14.35
N VAL A 29 -3.47 1.56 -13.73
CA VAL A 29 -4.87 2.00 -13.75
C VAL A 29 -5.31 2.37 -15.16
N THR A 30 -4.51 3.13 -15.91
CA THR A 30 -4.83 3.52 -17.29
C THR A 30 -5.03 2.30 -18.19
N ARG A 31 -4.08 1.36 -18.19
CA ARG A 31 -4.20 0.11 -18.96
C ARG A 31 -5.47 -0.67 -18.59
N PHE A 32 -5.79 -0.75 -17.32
CA PHE A 32 -6.98 -1.44 -16.85
C PHE A 32 -8.25 -0.71 -17.31
N THR A 33 -8.33 0.61 -17.12
CA THR A 33 -9.52 1.39 -17.47
C THR A 33 -9.77 1.43 -18.97
N GLU A 34 -8.73 1.48 -19.80
CA GLU A 34 -8.83 1.36 -21.25
C GLU A 34 -9.37 -0.02 -21.67
N ALA A 35 -8.85 -1.10 -21.06
CA ALA A 35 -9.29 -2.47 -21.36
C ALA A 35 -10.75 -2.73 -20.98
N VAL A 36 -11.24 -2.11 -19.88
CA VAL A 36 -12.60 -2.33 -19.35
C VAL A 36 -13.62 -1.29 -19.86
N GLY A 37 -13.13 -0.21 -20.48
CA GLY A 37 -13.98 0.88 -20.99
C GLY A 37 -14.45 1.86 -19.91
N PHE A 38 -13.65 2.05 -18.86
CA PHE A 38 -13.88 3.08 -17.84
C PHE A 38 -13.31 4.43 -18.27
N SER A 39 -13.99 5.50 -17.88
CA SER A 39 -13.52 6.88 -18.00
C SER A 39 -13.16 7.42 -16.62
N ILE A 40 -11.90 7.82 -16.41
CA ILE A 40 -11.46 8.42 -15.15
C ILE A 40 -11.95 9.86 -15.10
N VAL A 41 -12.80 10.17 -14.10
CA VAL A 41 -13.38 11.50 -13.89
C VAL A 41 -12.69 12.30 -12.76
N GLY A 42 -11.78 11.68 -12.04
CA GLY A 42 -10.98 12.32 -11.00
C GLY A 42 -9.84 11.44 -10.52
N GLU A 43 -8.73 12.07 -10.15
CA GLU A 43 -7.57 11.41 -9.57
C GLU A 43 -7.27 11.99 -8.19
N TYR A 44 -7.00 11.13 -7.23
CA TYR A 44 -6.67 11.47 -5.85
C TYR A 44 -5.36 10.81 -5.44
N VAL A 45 -4.45 11.60 -4.89
CA VAL A 45 -3.10 11.13 -4.53
C VAL A 45 -2.85 11.37 -3.04
N GLU A 46 -2.77 10.29 -2.28
CA GLU A 46 -2.49 10.32 -0.85
C GLU A 46 -1.00 10.11 -0.57
N ALA A 47 -0.42 10.99 0.24
CA ALA A 47 0.92 10.80 0.79
C ALA A 47 0.81 10.27 2.23
N GLU A 48 1.29 9.06 2.47
CA GLU A 48 1.29 8.45 3.81
C GLU A 48 2.25 9.20 4.75
N THR A 49 1.75 9.74 5.84
CA THR A 49 2.52 10.53 6.81
C THR A 49 2.66 9.79 8.14
N GLY A 50 3.17 8.55 8.15
CA GLY A 50 3.57 7.88 9.39
C GLY A 50 2.78 6.62 9.78
N LYS A 51 3.11 6.06 10.97
CA LYS A 51 2.47 4.87 11.51
C LYS A 51 1.01 5.13 11.89
N GLY A 52 0.12 4.20 11.52
CA GLY A 52 -1.31 4.28 11.85
C GLY A 52 -2.15 5.00 10.79
N ALA A 53 -1.66 5.08 9.54
CA ALA A 53 -2.33 5.72 8.43
C ALA A 53 -3.55 4.94 7.88
N ASP A 54 -4.01 3.90 8.55
CA ASP A 54 -5.14 3.08 8.09
C ASP A 54 -6.52 3.59 8.56
N ALA A 55 -6.58 4.71 9.28
CA ALA A 55 -7.84 5.36 9.63
C ALA A 55 -8.27 6.35 8.54
N LEU A 56 -9.56 6.38 8.21
CA LEU A 56 -10.13 7.25 7.19
C LEU A 56 -9.88 8.74 7.50
N ASP A 57 -9.91 9.11 8.78
CA ASP A 57 -9.64 10.48 9.28
C ASP A 57 -8.24 10.99 8.94
N ARG A 58 -7.31 10.07 8.68
CA ARG A 58 -5.92 10.39 8.30
C ARG A 58 -5.66 10.33 6.79
N ARG A 59 -6.72 10.08 6.01
CA ARG A 59 -6.67 9.93 4.55
C ARG A 59 -7.70 10.84 3.88
N PRO A 60 -7.47 12.17 3.91
CA PRO A 60 -8.40 13.13 3.32
C PRO A 60 -8.64 12.89 1.83
N GLU A 61 -7.61 12.49 1.09
CA GLU A 61 -7.72 12.21 -0.33
C GLU A 61 -8.58 10.96 -0.62
N LEU A 62 -8.45 9.90 0.20
CA LEU A 62 -9.33 8.74 0.09
C LEU A 62 -10.77 9.11 0.44
N GLY A 63 -10.98 9.91 1.49
CA GLY A 63 -12.30 10.43 1.86
C GLY A 63 -12.95 11.21 0.72
N ALA A 64 -12.19 12.09 0.06
CA ALA A 64 -12.64 12.87 -1.10
C ALA A 64 -12.94 11.97 -2.31
N ALA A 65 -12.10 10.98 -2.60
CA ALA A 65 -12.33 10.00 -3.65
C ALA A 65 -13.63 9.22 -3.44
N LEU A 66 -13.86 8.73 -2.21
CA LEU A 66 -15.10 8.01 -1.83
C LEU A 66 -16.34 8.90 -1.93
N ALA A 67 -16.24 10.16 -1.48
CA ALA A 67 -17.36 11.11 -1.58
C ALA A 67 -17.73 11.40 -3.04
N THR A 68 -16.73 11.59 -3.89
CA THR A 68 -16.92 11.81 -5.34
C THR A 68 -17.52 10.58 -6.01
N ALA A 69 -17.00 9.39 -5.69
CA ALA A 69 -17.53 8.14 -6.22
C ALA A 69 -19.01 7.92 -5.85
N ARG A 70 -19.39 8.23 -4.61
CA ARG A 70 -20.79 8.18 -4.15
C ARG A 70 -21.66 9.18 -4.92
N LYS A 71 -21.20 10.42 -5.06
CA LYS A 71 -21.94 11.49 -5.76
C LYS A 71 -22.19 11.14 -7.22
N LEU A 72 -21.19 10.58 -7.89
CA LEU A 72 -21.25 10.21 -9.31
C LEU A 72 -21.75 8.78 -9.54
N LYS A 73 -22.02 8.03 -8.47
CA LYS A 73 -22.43 6.60 -8.51
C LYS A 73 -21.47 5.76 -9.34
N CYS A 74 -20.17 5.97 -9.15
CA CYS A 74 -19.11 5.29 -9.88
C CYS A 74 -18.16 4.54 -8.92
N SER A 75 -17.25 3.74 -9.48
CA SER A 75 -16.29 2.96 -8.71
C SER A 75 -15.01 3.75 -8.40
N VAL A 76 -14.36 3.42 -7.28
CA VAL A 76 -12.99 3.84 -6.99
C VAL A 76 -12.04 2.77 -7.52
N VAL A 77 -11.10 3.16 -8.39
CA VAL A 77 -10.09 2.26 -8.95
C VAL A 77 -8.75 2.48 -8.27
N VAL A 78 -8.13 1.41 -7.84
CA VAL A 78 -6.76 1.39 -7.28
C VAL A 78 -5.89 0.42 -8.06
N ALA A 79 -4.60 0.71 -8.17
CA ALA A 79 -3.68 -0.17 -8.90
C ALA A 79 -3.55 -1.55 -8.23
N LYS A 80 -3.36 -1.56 -6.90
CA LYS A 80 -3.19 -2.75 -6.05
C LYS A 80 -3.90 -2.57 -4.73
N LEU A 81 -4.32 -3.68 -4.12
CA LEU A 81 -5.03 -3.66 -2.85
C LEU A 81 -4.20 -3.05 -1.72
N ASP A 82 -2.88 -3.30 -1.69
CA ASP A 82 -1.96 -2.73 -0.70
C ASP A 82 -1.83 -1.20 -0.80
N ARG A 83 -2.24 -0.60 -1.91
CA ARG A 83 -2.35 0.85 -2.08
C ARG A 83 -3.61 1.40 -1.43
N LEU A 84 -4.68 0.62 -1.39
CA LEU A 84 -5.88 1.00 -0.64
C LEU A 84 -5.63 0.88 0.86
N SER A 85 -5.33 -0.32 1.35
CA SER A 85 -4.92 -0.58 2.73
C SER A 85 -4.27 -1.97 2.84
N ARG A 86 -3.53 -2.17 3.94
CA ARG A 86 -3.06 -3.48 4.40
C ARG A 86 -3.82 -3.96 5.64
N ASP A 87 -4.79 -3.18 6.08
CA ASP A 87 -5.64 -3.48 7.24
C ASP A 87 -6.94 -4.11 6.75
N VAL A 88 -7.16 -5.36 7.14
CA VAL A 88 -8.35 -6.14 6.77
C VAL A 88 -9.63 -5.49 7.31
N ALA A 89 -9.59 -4.99 8.54
CA ALA A 89 -10.74 -4.34 9.15
C ALA A 89 -11.13 -3.06 8.41
N PHE A 90 -10.14 -2.29 7.96
CA PHE A 90 -10.37 -1.09 7.16
C PHE A 90 -11.01 -1.42 5.81
N ILE A 91 -10.51 -2.43 5.11
CA ILE A 91 -11.07 -2.88 3.82
C ILE A 91 -12.50 -3.40 4.01
N ALA A 92 -12.74 -4.21 5.05
CA ALA A 92 -14.07 -4.70 5.39
C ALA A 92 -15.04 -3.54 5.69
N GLY A 93 -14.59 -2.52 6.42
CA GLY A 93 -15.36 -1.30 6.70
C GLY A 93 -15.72 -0.52 5.42
N LEU A 94 -14.80 -0.40 4.47
CA LEU A 94 -15.08 0.21 3.16
C LEU A 94 -16.11 -0.58 2.37
N MET A 95 -16.01 -1.91 2.37
CA MET A 95 -16.98 -2.78 1.70
C MET A 95 -18.37 -2.66 2.32
N ALA A 96 -18.46 -2.56 3.65
CA ALA A 96 -19.74 -2.34 4.36
C ALA A 96 -20.40 -1.00 3.97
N GLN A 97 -19.63 0.00 3.57
CA GLN A 97 -20.16 1.30 3.12
C GLN A 97 -20.73 1.27 1.69
N ARG A 98 -20.72 0.14 1.02
CA ARG A 98 -21.28 -0.08 -0.34
C ARG A 98 -20.71 0.88 -1.40
N VAL A 99 -19.50 1.38 -1.22
CA VAL A 99 -18.79 2.08 -2.29
C VAL A 99 -18.11 1.02 -3.14
N PRO A 100 -18.46 0.88 -4.41
CA PRO A 100 -17.80 -0.06 -5.28
C PRO A 100 -16.35 0.39 -5.47
N PHE A 101 -15.40 -0.50 -5.15
CA PHE A 101 -14.01 -0.28 -5.51
C PHE A 101 -13.48 -1.45 -6.35
N VAL A 102 -12.60 -1.13 -7.26
CA VAL A 102 -12.02 -2.05 -8.22
C VAL A 102 -10.51 -2.01 -8.09
N VAL A 103 -9.90 -3.18 -8.01
CA VAL A 103 -8.44 -3.32 -7.98
C VAL A 103 -7.97 -3.73 -9.36
N ALA A 104 -7.19 -2.87 -10.04
CA ALA A 104 -6.76 -3.09 -11.41
C ALA A 104 -5.98 -4.41 -11.59
N GLU A 105 -5.21 -4.83 -10.58
CA GLU A 105 -4.47 -6.11 -10.59
C GLU A 105 -5.39 -7.34 -10.51
N LEU A 106 -6.56 -7.23 -9.87
CA LEU A 106 -7.50 -8.34 -9.66
C LEU A 106 -8.62 -8.39 -10.71
N GLY A 107 -8.80 -7.31 -11.46
CA GLY A 107 -9.86 -7.19 -12.44
C GLY A 107 -11.16 -6.61 -11.90
N ARG A 108 -12.14 -6.44 -12.80
CA ARG A 108 -13.44 -5.83 -12.50
C ARG A 108 -14.32 -6.71 -11.61
N ASP A 109 -14.28 -8.00 -11.86
CA ASP A 109 -15.18 -8.99 -11.26
C ASP A 109 -14.54 -9.69 -10.04
N ALA A 110 -13.62 -9.01 -9.35
CA ALA A 110 -13.01 -9.56 -8.16
C ALA A 110 -14.08 -9.81 -7.09
N ASP A 111 -14.28 -11.07 -6.72
CA ASP A 111 -15.18 -11.49 -5.67
C ASP A 111 -14.83 -10.75 -4.35
N PRO A 112 -15.80 -10.19 -3.63
CA PRO A 112 -15.58 -9.63 -2.30
C PRO A 112 -14.84 -10.57 -1.35
N PHE A 113 -15.10 -11.86 -1.42
CA PHE A 113 -14.38 -12.88 -0.65
C PHE A 113 -12.88 -12.91 -1.00
N MET A 114 -12.54 -12.81 -2.29
CA MET A 114 -11.14 -12.73 -2.74
C MET A 114 -10.46 -11.48 -2.22
N LEU A 115 -11.14 -10.33 -2.18
CA LEU A 115 -10.60 -9.10 -1.62
C LEU A 115 -10.28 -9.23 -0.13
N HIS A 116 -11.15 -9.87 0.65
CA HIS A 116 -10.90 -10.17 2.06
C HIS A 116 -9.72 -11.14 2.23
N LEU A 117 -9.62 -12.16 1.39
CA LEU A 117 -8.51 -13.12 1.42
C LEU A 117 -7.17 -12.45 1.12
N TYR A 118 -7.09 -11.62 0.09
CA TYR A 118 -5.89 -10.87 -0.25
C TYR A 118 -5.50 -9.88 0.85
N ALA A 119 -6.47 -9.20 1.45
CA ALA A 119 -6.22 -8.31 2.58
C ALA A 119 -5.64 -9.09 3.78
N ALA A 120 -6.20 -10.25 4.12
CA ALA A 120 -5.71 -11.12 5.20
C ALA A 120 -4.28 -11.63 4.93
N LEU A 121 -3.97 -11.99 3.69
CA LEU A 121 -2.62 -12.40 3.28
C LEU A 121 -1.62 -11.25 3.41
N ALA A 122 -1.96 -10.06 2.94
CA ALA A 122 -1.12 -8.87 3.04
C ALA A 122 -0.83 -8.49 4.50
N GLU A 123 -1.80 -8.62 5.39
CA GLU A 123 -1.60 -8.42 6.83
C GLU A 123 -0.67 -9.46 7.44
N LYS A 124 -0.85 -10.74 7.10
CA LYS A 124 0.02 -11.83 7.55
C LYS A 124 1.46 -11.62 7.11
N GLU A 125 1.69 -11.25 5.86
CA GLU A 125 3.03 -10.94 5.34
C GLU A 125 3.68 -9.79 6.10
N ARG A 126 2.95 -8.72 6.37
CA ARG A 126 3.43 -7.60 7.18
C ARG A 126 3.83 -8.01 8.58
N ARG A 127 3.04 -8.87 9.25
CA ARG A 127 3.38 -9.42 10.58
C ARG A 127 4.67 -10.22 10.53
N LEU A 128 4.81 -11.12 9.57
CA LEU A 128 6.01 -11.95 9.42
C LEU A 128 7.27 -11.11 9.18
N ILE A 129 7.19 -10.07 8.34
CA ILE A 129 8.30 -9.13 8.11
C ILE A 129 8.64 -8.38 9.40
N SER A 130 7.63 -7.90 10.13
CA SER A 130 7.82 -7.20 11.40
C SER A 130 8.47 -8.09 12.46
N GLU A 131 8.02 -9.34 12.59
CA GLU A 131 8.59 -10.33 13.51
C GLU A 131 10.05 -10.66 13.17
N ARG A 132 10.36 -10.86 11.88
CA ARG A 132 11.74 -11.07 11.41
C ARG A 132 12.64 -9.87 11.70
N THR A 133 12.14 -8.67 11.46
CA THR A 133 12.90 -7.44 11.75
C THR A 133 13.16 -7.27 13.24
N LYS A 134 12.15 -7.52 14.09
CA LYS A 134 12.30 -7.49 15.54
C LYS A 134 13.31 -8.54 16.03
N ALA A 135 13.22 -9.76 15.49
CA ALA A 135 14.15 -10.83 15.84
C ALA A 135 15.60 -10.48 15.42
N ALA A 136 15.79 -9.92 14.23
CA ALA A 136 17.09 -9.47 13.75
C ALA A 136 17.68 -8.32 14.60
N LEU A 137 16.85 -7.39 15.06
CA LEU A 137 17.28 -6.30 15.95
C LEU A 137 17.52 -6.76 17.40
N ALA A 138 16.83 -7.79 17.86
CA ALA A 138 17.01 -8.38 19.19
C ALA A 138 18.20 -9.35 19.27
N ALA A 139 18.70 -9.83 18.11
CA ALA A 139 19.91 -10.64 18.08
C ALA A 139 21.07 -9.81 18.63
N PRO A 140 21.82 -10.33 19.65
CA PRO A 140 22.97 -9.61 20.18
C PRO A 140 23.93 -9.35 19.03
N GLN A 141 24.20 -8.08 18.76
CA GLN A 141 25.28 -7.70 17.86
C GLN A 141 26.57 -8.22 18.47
N GLY A 142 26.98 -9.39 18.03
CA GLY A 142 28.28 -9.93 18.39
C GLY A 142 29.29 -8.83 18.13
N LYS A 143 30.00 -8.40 19.18
CA LYS A 143 31.08 -7.41 19.04
C LYS A 143 31.99 -7.93 17.94
N TRP A 144 31.85 -7.38 16.75
CA TRP A 144 32.83 -7.61 15.69
C TRP A 144 34.15 -7.11 16.20
N ARG A 145 35.02 -8.03 16.68
CA ARG A 145 36.40 -7.72 17.02
C ARG A 145 37.23 -7.89 15.73
N PRO A 146 37.80 -6.81 15.21
CA PRO A 146 38.69 -6.94 14.07
C PRO A 146 39.86 -7.89 14.45
N SER A 147 40.15 -8.87 13.61
CA SER A 147 41.18 -9.92 13.81
C SER A 147 42.60 -9.38 14.02
N TRP A 148 42.82 -8.09 13.74
CA TRP A 148 44.13 -7.44 13.93
C TRP A 148 44.44 -7.09 15.40
N GLN A 149 43.47 -7.16 16.34
CA GLN A 149 43.72 -6.90 17.75
C GLN A 149 44.32 -8.08 18.53
N SER A 150 44.36 -9.28 17.95
CA SER A 150 44.96 -10.47 18.55
C SER A 150 46.48 -10.63 18.28
N ALA A 151 47.09 -9.76 17.48
CA ALA A 151 48.48 -9.90 17.07
C ALA A 151 49.52 -9.10 17.92
N LYS A 152 49.16 -8.55 19.08
CA LYS A 152 50.07 -7.72 19.88
C LYS A 152 50.54 -8.41 21.17
N HIS A 153 50.74 -9.74 21.17
CA HIS A 153 51.30 -10.40 22.36
C HIS A 153 52.35 -11.50 22.02
N CYS A 154 53.17 -11.30 20.98
CA CYS A 154 54.36 -12.12 20.74
C CYS A 154 55.49 -11.24 20.24
N ALA A 155 56.01 -10.36 21.11
CA ALA A 155 57.35 -9.78 20.94
C ALA A 155 57.89 -9.40 22.33
N GLY A 156 58.52 -10.37 22.97
CA GLY A 156 59.20 -10.15 24.25
C GLY A 156 59.87 -11.43 24.73
N ARG A 157 61.00 -11.81 24.09
CA ARG A 157 62.23 -12.29 24.72
C ARG A 157 63.31 -12.46 23.66
#